data_132dc910f67b1f7c652803febaecfe2b
#
_entry.id   132dc910f67b1f7c652803febaecfe2b
#
_cell.length_a   1.000
_cell.length_b   1.000
_cell.length_c   1.000
_cell.angle_alpha   90.00
_cell.angle_beta   90.00
_cell.angle_gamma   90.00
#
_symmetry.space_group_name_H-M   'P 1'
#
loop_
_entity.id
_entity.type
_entity.pdbx_description
1 polymer ?
#
loop_
_entity_poly.entity_id
_entity_poly.type
_entity_poly.pdbx_seq_one_letter_code
_entity_poly.pdbx_strand_id
1 'polypeptide(L)'
;DSIEQKLKKRVTVYRSTFEDLDLQKKYDIVVFSESFQYVNIKKSLNKIPLVVQEKGHVLICDFFRKPGTGKKPLGGGHDWEVFQDNLSDHSFTEILNKDITRETARTYDLINQIIGEVADPVRSLSAKYLDSQYPTGMKFLRWYFKKKIKRINRIYFSGNMTGDMFNKLKTYRVLLYRI
;
A
#
# COMPACT_ATOMS: atom_id res chain seq x y z
N ASP A 1 18.58 13.45 -3.54
CA ASP A 1 19.92 13.89 -3.99
C ASP A 1 20.92 12.74 -4.18
N SER A 2 20.96 11.68 -3.34
CA SER A 2 21.92 10.58 -3.48
C SER A 2 21.64 9.64 -4.65
N ILE A 3 20.38 9.46 -5.04
CA ILE A 3 19.98 8.59 -6.16
C ILE A 3 20.28 9.29 -7.50
N GLU A 4 19.96 10.58 -7.63
CA GLU A 4 20.27 11.36 -8.83
C GLU A 4 21.77 11.45 -9.09
N GLN A 5 22.59 11.62 -8.03
CA GLN A 5 24.04 11.62 -8.15
C GLN A 5 24.62 10.26 -8.59
N LYS A 6 24.06 9.13 -8.07
CA LYS A 6 24.53 7.78 -8.42
C LYS A 6 24.13 7.34 -9.82
N LEU A 7 22.93 7.72 -10.27
CA LEU A 7 22.37 7.25 -11.55
C LEU A 7 22.53 8.23 -12.70
N LYS A 8 23.20 9.39 -12.47
CA LYS A 8 23.63 10.37 -13.49
C LYS A 8 22.71 10.43 -14.72
N LYS A 9 21.85 11.39 -14.83
CA LYS A 9 20.98 11.64 -16.01
C LYS A 9 20.00 10.52 -16.43
N ARG A 10 20.00 9.36 -15.77
CA ARG A 10 19.06 8.26 -16.07
C ARG A 10 17.78 8.32 -15.23
N VAL A 11 17.81 9.07 -14.14
CA VAL A 11 16.68 9.21 -13.21
C VAL A 11 16.38 10.68 -13.00
N THR A 12 15.11 11.03 -13.10
CA THR A 12 14.58 12.35 -12.71
C THR A 12 13.59 12.14 -11.57
N VAL A 13 13.75 12.88 -10.48
CA VAL A 13 12.86 12.81 -9.31
C VAL A 13 11.95 14.03 -9.31
N TYR A 14 10.64 13.79 -9.28
CA TYR A 14 9.62 14.83 -9.16
C TYR A 14 9.03 14.82 -7.75
N ARG A 15 8.97 15.97 -7.10
CA ARG A 15 8.31 16.15 -5.79
C ARG A 15 6.85 16.51 -6.00
N SER A 16 6.06 15.56 -6.45
CA SER A 16 4.66 15.76 -6.79
C SER A 16 3.87 14.47 -6.54
N THR A 17 2.56 14.58 -6.43
CA THR A 17 1.68 13.41 -6.58
C THR A 17 1.64 13.00 -8.06
N PHE A 18 1.25 11.76 -8.34
CA PHE A 18 1.12 11.32 -9.73
C PHE A 18 0.07 12.14 -10.49
N GLU A 19 -1.02 12.48 -9.83
CA GLU A 19 -2.14 13.22 -10.40
C GLU A 19 -1.74 14.66 -10.80
N ASP A 20 -0.87 15.28 -10.03
CA ASP A 20 -0.44 16.66 -10.22
C ASP A 20 0.87 16.80 -11.02
N LEU A 21 1.41 15.63 -11.46
CA LEU A 21 2.66 15.59 -12.20
C LEU A 21 2.50 16.29 -13.56
N ASP A 22 3.31 17.30 -13.84
CA ASP A 22 3.39 17.93 -15.16
C ASP A 22 4.64 17.44 -15.89
N LEU A 23 4.44 16.67 -16.98
CA LEU A 23 5.49 16.06 -17.76
C LEU A 23 5.46 16.59 -19.20
N GLN A 24 6.60 17.06 -19.67
CA GLN A 24 6.77 17.52 -21.04
C GLN A 24 6.97 16.38 -22.05
N LYS A 25 7.16 15.17 -21.59
CA LYS A 25 7.37 13.97 -22.43
C LYS A 25 6.50 12.81 -21.97
N LYS A 26 6.16 11.96 -22.90
CA LYS A 26 5.48 10.69 -22.62
C LYS A 26 6.48 9.55 -22.46
N TYR A 27 6.06 8.51 -21.76
CA TYR A 27 6.86 7.34 -21.43
C TYR A 27 6.26 6.08 -22.06
N ASP A 28 7.08 5.06 -22.30
CA ASP A 28 6.62 3.78 -22.84
C ASP A 28 5.80 2.98 -21.82
N ILE A 29 6.08 3.19 -20.52
CA ILE A 29 5.41 2.50 -19.44
C ILE A 29 5.31 3.36 -18.18
N VAL A 30 4.16 3.30 -17.51
CA VAL A 30 3.96 3.78 -16.14
C VAL A 30 3.84 2.56 -15.22
N VAL A 31 4.58 2.57 -14.11
CA VAL A 31 4.60 1.46 -13.14
C VAL A 31 4.13 1.95 -11.78
N PHE A 32 3.09 1.31 -11.26
CA PHE A 32 2.67 1.43 -9.86
C PHE A 32 3.03 0.13 -9.15
N SER A 33 4.06 0.17 -8.32
CA SER A 33 4.45 -0.95 -7.45
C SER A 33 4.19 -0.56 -6.01
N GLU A 34 3.24 -1.21 -5.34
CA GLU A 34 2.79 -0.94 -3.96
C GLU A 34 2.41 0.54 -3.72
N SER A 35 2.03 1.25 -4.77
CA SER A 35 1.79 2.70 -4.74
C SER A 35 0.42 3.12 -5.27
N PHE A 36 -0.25 2.26 -6.04
CA PHE A 36 -1.56 2.57 -6.61
C PHE A 36 -2.63 2.77 -5.53
N GLN A 37 -2.52 2.10 -4.41
CA GLN A 37 -3.42 2.25 -3.26
C GLN A 37 -3.46 3.65 -2.64
N TYR A 38 -2.49 4.51 -2.94
CA TYR A 38 -2.37 5.87 -2.38
C TYR A 38 -2.84 6.97 -3.33
N VAL A 39 -3.05 6.67 -4.61
CA VAL A 39 -3.49 7.64 -5.62
C VAL A 39 -5.02 7.70 -5.71
N ASN A 40 -5.56 8.78 -6.27
CA ASN A 40 -6.97 8.85 -6.60
C ASN A 40 -7.24 8.09 -7.91
N ILE A 41 -8.03 7.00 -7.86
CA ILE A 41 -8.30 6.12 -9.01
C ILE A 41 -8.69 6.94 -10.25
N LYS A 42 -9.75 7.73 -10.17
CA LYS A 42 -10.30 8.45 -11.31
C LYS A 42 -9.32 9.45 -11.90
N LYS A 43 -8.65 10.24 -11.05
CA LYS A 43 -7.65 11.21 -11.51
C LYS A 43 -6.45 10.51 -12.14
N SER A 44 -5.99 9.41 -11.55
CA SER A 44 -4.82 8.68 -12.06
C SER A 44 -5.13 7.96 -13.37
N LEU A 45 -6.28 7.33 -13.52
CA LEU A 45 -6.69 6.71 -14.78
C LEU A 45 -6.82 7.75 -15.90
N ASN A 46 -7.38 8.94 -15.62
CA ASN A 46 -7.42 10.06 -16.56
C ASN A 46 -6.02 10.60 -16.91
N LYS A 47 -5.08 10.54 -15.97
CA LYS A 47 -3.71 11.06 -16.16
C LYS A 47 -2.84 10.12 -17.00
N ILE A 48 -3.01 8.80 -16.86
CA ILE A 48 -2.19 7.80 -17.54
C ILE A 48 -2.07 8.04 -19.05
N PRO A 49 -3.14 8.27 -19.85
CA PRO A 49 -3.02 8.52 -21.28
C PRO A 49 -2.27 9.81 -21.64
N LEU A 50 -2.19 10.74 -20.70
CA LEU A 50 -1.46 12.02 -20.92
C LEU A 50 0.05 11.83 -20.79
N VAL A 51 0.49 10.85 -20.00
CA VAL A 51 1.91 10.59 -19.68
C VAL A 51 2.48 9.34 -20.33
N VAL A 52 1.62 8.48 -20.91
CA VAL A 52 2.03 7.28 -21.64
C VAL A 52 1.93 7.53 -23.14
N GLN A 53 2.88 6.99 -23.91
CA GLN A 53 2.86 7.04 -25.37
C GLN A 53 1.68 6.22 -25.93
N GLU A 54 1.31 6.48 -27.18
CA GLU A 54 0.40 5.62 -27.94
C GLU A 54 0.98 4.21 -28.01
N LYS A 55 0.15 3.19 -27.71
CA LYS A 55 0.56 1.78 -27.55
C LYS A 55 1.53 1.51 -26.37
N GLY A 56 1.75 2.47 -25.51
CA GLY A 56 2.50 2.27 -24.28
C GLY A 56 1.68 1.50 -23.23
N HIS A 57 2.24 1.31 -22.06
CA HIS A 57 1.69 0.38 -21.08
C HIS A 57 1.54 1.02 -19.70
N VAL A 58 0.62 0.49 -18.92
CA VAL A 58 0.58 0.71 -17.47
C VAL A 58 0.61 -0.63 -16.75
N LEU A 59 1.55 -0.75 -15.82
CA LEU A 59 1.71 -1.90 -14.93
C LEU A 59 1.29 -1.50 -13.52
N ILE A 60 0.33 -2.21 -12.95
CA ILE A 60 -0.10 -2.02 -11.56
C ILE A 60 0.16 -3.33 -10.81
N CYS A 61 0.98 -3.26 -9.77
CA CYS A 61 1.26 -4.36 -8.86
C CYS A 61 0.88 -3.90 -7.46
N ASP A 62 -0.34 -4.22 -7.03
CA ASP A 62 -0.89 -3.73 -5.75
C ASP A 62 -2.05 -4.62 -5.27
N PHE A 63 -2.47 -4.41 -4.03
CA PHE A 63 -3.62 -5.12 -3.49
C PHE A 63 -4.88 -4.24 -3.48
N PHE A 64 -6.01 -4.93 -3.67
CA PHE A 64 -7.33 -4.35 -3.66
C PHE A 64 -8.18 -5.01 -2.56
N ARG A 65 -9.21 -4.31 -2.08
CA ARG A 65 -10.22 -4.90 -1.19
C ARG A 65 -11.20 -5.73 -2.00
N LYS A 66 -11.50 -6.92 -1.50
CA LYS A 66 -12.56 -7.74 -2.06
C LYS A 66 -13.94 -7.13 -1.77
N PRO A 67 -14.94 -7.35 -2.64
CA PRO A 67 -16.31 -6.88 -2.43
C PRO A 67 -16.87 -7.27 -1.07
N GLY A 68 -17.66 -6.40 -0.47
CA GLY A 68 -18.36 -6.67 0.80
C GLY A 68 -17.49 -6.75 2.06
N THR A 69 -16.16 -6.59 1.95
CA THR A 69 -15.25 -6.76 3.10
C THR A 69 -15.10 -5.51 3.99
N GLY A 70 -15.65 -4.37 3.56
CA GLY A 70 -15.57 -3.10 4.30
C GLY A 70 -14.13 -2.58 4.48
N LYS A 71 -13.96 -1.58 5.38
CA LYS A 71 -12.67 -0.90 5.60
C LYS A 71 -11.77 -1.54 6.67
N LYS A 72 -12.07 -2.75 7.18
CA LYS A 72 -11.38 -3.38 8.33
C LYS A 72 -11.22 -4.88 8.13
N PRO A 73 -10.25 -5.55 8.80
CA PRO A 73 -9.22 -5.04 9.72
C PRO A 73 -7.92 -4.59 9.04
N LEU A 74 -7.59 -5.12 7.86
CA LEU A 74 -6.40 -4.76 7.10
C LEU A 74 -6.67 -3.49 6.29
N GLY A 75 -6.10 -2.36 6.70
CA GLY A 75 -6.24 -1.07 6.03
C GLY A 75 -5.65 -1.05 4.61
N GLY A 76 -5.82 0.07 3.90
CA GLY A 76 -5.27 0.29 2.56
C GLY A 76 -6.01 -0.45 1.44
N GLY A 77 -5.55 -0.22 0.21
CA GLY A 77 -6.12 -0.75 -1.02
C GLY A 77 -7.43 -0.10 -1.43
N HIS A 78 -7.61 0.06 -2.72
CA HIS A 78 -8.88 0.45 -3.31
C HIS A 78 -9.87 -0.73 -3.34
N ASP A 79 -11.16 -0.46 -3.44
CA ASP A 79 -12.16 -1.48 -3.76
C ASP A 79 -11.94 -2.00 -5.17
N TRP A 80 -11.92 -3.32 -5.33
CA TRP A 80 -11.73 -3.95 -6.63
C TRP A 80 -12.82 -3.59 -7.63
N GLU A 81 -14.09 -3.63 -7.20
CA GLU A 81 -15.22 -3.24 -8.04
C GLU A 81 -15.13 -1.77 -8.46
N VAL A 82 -14.87 -0.86 -7.51
CA VAL A 82 -14.73 0.56 -7.82
C VAL A 82 -13.57 0.81 -8.79
N PHE A 83 -12.46 0.06 -8.68
CA PHE A 83 -11.38 0.15 -9.65
C PHE A 83 -11.82 -0.32 -11.04
N GLN A 84 -12.50 -1.47 -11.14
CA GLN A 84 -12.98 -2.00 -12.41
C GLN A 84 -14.01 -1.07 -13.08
N ASP A 85 -14.94 -0.52 -12.30
CA ASP A 85 -15.94 0.42 -12.81
C ASP A 85 -15.28 1.67 -13.40
N ASN A 86 -14.32 2.27 -12.68
CA ASN A 86 -13.58 3.42 -13.21
C ASN A 86 -12.71 3.06 -14.42
N LEU A 87 -12.16 1.85 -14.45
CA LEU A 87 -11.36 1.38 -15.59
C LEU A 87 -12.19 1.22 -16.85
N SER A 88 -13.44 0.79 -16.72
CA SER A 88 -14.35 0.60 -17.87
C SER A 88 -14.67 1.89 -18.64
N ASP A 89 -14.49 3.06 -17.99
CA ASP A 89 -14.65 4.36 -18.64
C ASP A 89 -13.47 4.71 -19.59
N HIS A 90 -12.44 3.84 -19.65
CA HIS A 90 -11.21 4.07 -20.41
C HIS A 90 -10.99 2.97 -21.47
N SER A 91 -10.42 3.35 -22.61
CA SER A 91 -10.08 2.43 -23.70
C SER A 91 -8.78 1.65 -23.46
N PHE A 92 -8.58 1.15 -22.21
CA PHE A 92 -7.40 0.35 -21.89
C PHE A 92 -7.62 -1.11 -22.30
N THR A 93 -6.64 -1.69 -22.97
CA THR A 93 -6.67 -3.11 -23.35
C THR A 93 -5.95 -3.94 -22.29
N GLU A 94 -6.65 -4.81 -21.58
CA GLU A 94 -6.04 -5.73 -20.62
C GLU A 94 -5.14 -6.74 -21.34
N ILE A 95 -3.88 -6.80 -20.97
CA ILE A 95 -2.89 -7.78 -21.46
C ILE A 95 -2.68 -8.87 -20.41
N LEU A 96 -2.62 -8.50 -19.13
CA LEU A 96 -2.42 -9.42 -18.02
C LEU A 96 -3.25 -8.99 -16.81
N ASN A 97 -3.91 -9.97 -16.21
CA ASN A 97 -4.58 -9.83 -14.92
C ASN A 97 -4.31 -11.08 -14.08
N LYS A 98 -3.20 -11.06 -13.38
CA LYS A 98 -2.75 -12.21 -12.58
C LYS A 98 -3.01 -11.97 -11.10
N ASP A 99 -3.75 -12.87 -10.48
CA ASP A 99 -3.93 -12.93 -9.03
C ASP A 99 -2.74 -13.64 -8.39
N ILE A 100 -2.00 -12.94 -7.53
CA ILE A 100 -0.87 -13.47 -6.76
C ILE A 100 -1.13 -13.37 -5.26
N THR A 101 -2.40 -13.38 -4.87
CA THR A 101 -2.82 -13.21 -3.46
C THR A 101 -2.23 -14.30 -2.56
N ARG A 102 -2.20 -15.54 -3.02
CA ARG A 102 -1.67 -16.68 -2.23
C ARG A 102 -0.17 -16.56 -1.98
N GLU A 103 0.57 -16.16 -3.00
CA GLU A 103 2.01 -15.96 -2.93
C GLU A 103 2.36 -14.84 -1.95
N THR A 104 1.60 -13.75 -2.01
CA THR A 104 1.79 -12.58 -1.15
C THR A 104 1.31 -12.85 0.30
N ALA A 105 0.31 -13.68 0.49
CA ALA A 105 -0.24 -14.00 1.81
C ALA A 105 0.82 -14.55 2.79
N ARG A 106 1.78 -15.32 2.30
CA ARG A 106 2.90 -15.84 3.11
C ARG A 106 3.74 -14.75 3.75
N THR A 107 3.86 -13.60 3.10
CA THR A 107 4.56 -12.44 3.66
C THR A 107 3.85 -11.91 4.91
N TYR A 108 2.52 -11.95 4.95
CA TYR A 108 1.74 -11.56 6.12
C TYR A 108 1.93 -12.54 7.29
N ASP A 109 2.05 -13.83 7.03
CA ASP A 109 2.33 -14.83 8.07
C ASP A 109 3.72 -14.60 8.67
N LEU A 110 4.73 -14.33 7.83
CA LEU A 110 6.07 -13.99 8.27
C LEU A 110 6.10 -12.69 9.09
N ILE A 111 5.41 -11.65 8.64
CA ILE A 111 5.28 -10.39 9.38
C ILE A 111 4.60 -10.63 10.73
N ASN A 112 3.54 -11.42 10.77
CA ASN A 112 2.84 -11.75 12.01
C ASN A 112 3.73 -12.51 12.99
N GLN A 113 4.53 -13.44 12.49
CA GLN A 113 5.53 -14.16 13.27
C GLN A 113 6.57 -13.22 13.86
N ILE A 114 7.18 -12.34 13.05
CA ILE A 114 8.16 -11.35 13.50
C ILE A 114 7.56 -10.41 14.55
N ILE A 115 6.33 -9.98 14.36
CA ILE A 115 5.63 -9.13 15.33
C ILE A 115 5.45 -9.87 16.65
N GLY A 116 4.99 -11.13 16.62
CA GLY A 116 4.74 -11.92 17.84
C GLY A 116 6.02 -12.32 18.57
N GLU A 117 7.03 -12.80 17.84
CA GLU A 117 8.25 -13.34 18.42
C GLU A 117 9.30 -12.27 18.80
N VAL A 118 9.28 -11.12 18.11
CA VAL A 118 10.31 -10.09 18.33
C VAL A 118 9.69 -8.77 18.80
N ALA A 119 8.76 -8.20 18.02
CA ALA A 119 8.29 -6.84 18.32
C ALA A 119 7.44 -6.76 19.59
N ASP A 120 6.59 -7.73 19.87
CA ASP A 120 5.71 -7.72 21.05
C ASP A 120 6.48 -7.97 22.36
N PRO A 121 7.41 -8.93 22.46
CA PRO A 121 8.28 -9.05 23.63
C PRO A 121 9.12 -7.81 23.92
N VAL A 122 9.75 -7.21 22.88
CA VAL A 122 10.53 -5.96 23.02
C VAL A 122 9.64 -4.81 23.51
N ARG A 123 8.45 -4.63 22.89
CA ARG A 123 7.46 -3.64 23.31
C ARG A 123 7.05 -3.84 24.77
N SER A 124 6.75 -5.07 25.16
CA SER A 124 6.31 -5.41 26.51
C SER A 124 7.41 -5.14 27.55
N LEU A 125 8.65 -5.53 27.27
CA LEU A 125 9.79 -5.29 28.14
C LEU A 125 10.08 -3.78 28.27
N SER A 126 10.10 -3.05 27.16
CA SER A 126 10.29 -1.60 27.14
C SER A 126 9.21 -0.87 27.92
N ALA A 127 7.95 -1.29 27.76
CA ALA A 127 6.83 -0.71 28.50
C ALA A 127 6.97 -0.92 30.02
N LYS A 128 7.35 -2.13 30.46
CA LYS A 128 7.60 -2.44 31.88
C LYS A 128 8.74 -1.59 32.45
N TYR A 129 9.84 -1.47 31.71
CA TYR A 129 10.97 -0.65 32.12
C TYR A 129 10.57 0.84 32.27
N LEU A 130 9.91 1.40 31.26
CA LEU A 130 9.48 2.80 31.29
C LEU A 130 8.45 3.07 32.38
N ASP A 131 7.52 2.13 32.63
CA ASP A 131 6.56 2.24 33.73
C ASP A 131 7.23 2.24 35.11
N SER A 132 8.32 1.48 35.26
CA SER A 132 9.07 1.46 36.53
C SER A 132 9.89 2.75 36.75
N GLN A 133 10.45 3.31 35.71
CA GLN A 133 11.31 4.51 35.79
C GLN A 133 10.49 5.81 35.77
N TYR A 134 9.39 5.87 35.00
CA TYR A 134 8.62 7.10 34.76
C TYR A 134 7.12 6.90 34.89
N PRO A 135 6.59 6.44 36.05
CA PRO A 135 5.20 6.01 36.17
C PRO A 135 4.17 7.12 35.86
N THR A 136 4.42 8.34 36.31
CA THR A 136 3.52 9.48 36.07
C THR A 136 3.56 9.94 34.61
N GLY A 137 4.75 10.01 34.02
CA GLY A 137 4.94 10.37 32.62
C GLY A 137 4.27 9.35 31.67
N MET A 138 4.39 8.05 31.99
CA MET A 138 3.78 6.99 31.18
C MET A 138 2.25 7.01 31.27
N LYS A 139 1.64 7.33 32.43
CA LYS A 139 0.19 7.54 32.55
C LYS A 139 -0.28 8.67 31.64
N PHE A 140 0.41 9.80 31.64
CA PHE A 140 0.11 10.95 30.78
C PHE A 140 0.25 10.60 29.28
N LEU A 141 1.34 9.96 28.89
CA LEU A 141 1.57 9.55 27.51
C LEU A 141 0.50 8.56 27.02
N ARG A 142 0.15 7.56 27.84
CA ARG A 142 -0.92 6.62 27.48
C ARG A 142 -2.29 7.29 27.35
N TRP A 143 -2.59 8.27 28.19
CA TRP A 143 -3.83 9.04 28.09
C TRP A 143 -3.84 9.89 26.81
N TYR A 144 -2.77 10.64 26.56
CA TYR A 144 -2.64 11.51 25.40
C TYR A 144 -2.66 10.73 24.07
N PHE A 145 -1.93 9.63 23.98
CA PHE A 145 -1.85 8.80 22.79
C PHE A 145 -2.85 7.63 22.76
N LYS A 146 -3.82 7.57 23.64
CA LYS A 146 -4.78 6.46 23.78
C LYS A 146 -5.38 5.99 22.46
N LYS A 147 -5.83 6.91 21.61
CA LYS A 147 -6.42 6.60 20.30
C LYS A 147 -5.40 5.98 19.35
N LYS A 148 -4.18 6.50 19.34
CA LYS A 148 -3.07 6.02 18.48
C LYS A 148 -2.60 4.62 18.92
N ILE A 149 -2.40 4.43 20.22
CA ILE A 149 -2.01 3.14 20.81
C ILE A 149 -3.09 2.08 20.51
N LYS A 150 -4.36 2.40 20.72
CA LYS A 150 -5.48 1.48 20.39
C LYS A 150 -5.51 1.10 18.90
N ARG A 151 -5.23 2.06 18.01
CA ARG A 151 -5.15 1.81 16.57
C ARG A 151 -3.98 0.89 16.21
N ILE A 152 -2.78 1.15 16.74
CA ILE A 152 -1.57 0.35 16.52
C ILE A 152 -1.79 -1.08 17.04
N ASN A 153 -2.25 -1.23 18.28
CA ASN A 153 -2.53 -2.54 18.87
C ASN A 153 -3.53 -3.34 18.03
N ARG A 154 -4.59 -2.70 17.55
CA ARG A 154 -5.59 -3.37 16.72
C ARG A 154 -5.02 -3.82 15.37
N ILE A 155 -4.10 -3.06 14.76
CA ILE A 155 -3.55 -3.38 13.44
C ILE A 155 -2.46 -4.44 13.57
N TYR A 156 -1.50 -4.25 14.46
CA TYR A 156 -0.26 -5.02 14.50
C TYR A 156 -0.20 -6.10 15.59
N PHE A 157 -0.85 -5.88 16.72
CA PHE A 157 -0.73 -6.75 17.91
C PHE A 157 -2.03 -7.48 18.26
N SER A 158 -2.96 -7.57 17.34
CA SER A 158 -4.23 -8.31 17.53
C SER A 158 -4.21 -9.72 16.93
N GLY A 159 -3.09 -10.14 16.32
CA GLY A 159 -3.00 -11.40 15.59
C GLY A 159 -3.80 -11.46 14.27
N ASN A 160 -4.33 -10.31 13.81
CA ASN A 160 -5.15 -10.26 12.60
C ASN A 160 -4.32 -10.10 11.30
N MET A 161 -3.01 -9.90 11.39
CA MET A 161 -2.12 -9.81 10.22
C MET A 161 -1.68 -11.20 9.76
N THR A 162 -2.62 -12.04 9.38
CA THR A 162 -2.34 -13.40 8.87
C THR A 162 -2.58 -13.47 7.37
N GLY A 163 -1.93 -14.43 6.71
CA GLY A 163 -2.15 -14.72 5.31
C GLY A 163 -3.60 -15.11 5.02
N ASP A 164 -4.26 -15.83 5.93
CA ASP A 164 -5.67 -16.20 5.81
C ASP A 164 -6.58 -14.97 5.82
N MET A 165 -6.34 -14.03 6.73
CA MET A 165 -7.10 -12.77 6.75
C MET A 165 -6.82 -11.92 5.51
N PHE A 166 -5.58 -11.90 5.03
CA PHE A 166 -5.25 -11.24 3.77
C PHE A 166 -6.01 -11.89 2.61
N ASN A 167 -5.94 -13.21 2.45
CA ASN A 167 -6.66 -13.96 1.42
C ASN A 167 -8.18 -13.74 1.48
N LYS A 168 -8.74 -13.61 2.68
CA LYS A 168 -10.18 -13.39 2.85
C LYS A 168 -10.62 -11.98 2.44
N LEU A 169 -9.81 -10.96 2.73
CA LEU A 169 -10.20 -9.56 2.63
C LEU A 169 -9.63 -8.83 1.42
N LYS A 170 -8.52 -9.34 0.88
CA LYS A 170 -7.75 -8.68 -0.19
C LYS A 170 -7.57 -9.59 -1.39
N THR A 171 -7.32 -8.96 -2.52
CA THR A 171 -6.75 -9.60 -3.70
C THR A 171 -5.52 -8.81 -4.11
N TYR A 172 -4.40 -9.49 -4.32
CA TYR A 172 -3.17 -8.88 -4.82
C TYR A 172 -3.04 -9.18 -6.30
N ARG A 173 -2.94 -8.14 -7.12
CA ARG A 173 -3.00 -8.26 -8.57
C ARG A 173 -1.76 -7.69 -9.25
N VAL A 174 -1.32 -8.39 -10.28
CA VAL A 174 -0.41 -7.85 -11.29
C VAL A 174 -1.24 -7.61 -12.54
N LEU A 175 -1.42 -6.35 -12.89
CA LEU A 175 -2.27 -5.87 -13.97
C LEU A 175 -1.41 -5.16 -15.00
N LEU A 176 -1.50 -5.56 -16.25
CA LEU A 176 -0.84 -4.89 -17.37
C LEU A 176 -1.89 -4.50 -18.40
N TYR A 177 -1.95 -3.22 -18.70
CA TYR A 177 -2.82 -2.68 -19.74
C TYR A 177 -2.01 -1.97 -20.80
N ARG A 178 -2.47 -2.04 -22.04
CA ARG A 178 -2.01 -1.21 -23.16
C ARG A 178 -2.97 -0.03 -23.32
N ILE A 179 -2.41 1.16 -23.58
CA ILE A 179 -3.12 2.43 -23.76
C ILE A 179 -3.35 2.67 -25.26
#